data_02943ad8720d9593ad4233bcd5cf0c6c
#
_entry.id   02943ad8720d9593ad4233bcd5cf0c6c
#
_cell.length_a   1.000
_cell.length_b   1.000
_cell.length_c   1.000
_cell.angle_alpha   90.00
_cell.angle_beta   90.00
_cell.angle_gamma   90.00
#
_symmetry.space_group_name_H-M   'P 1'
#
loop_
_entity.id
_entity.type
_entity.pdbx_description
1 polymer ?
#
loop_
_entity_poly.entity_id
_entity_poly.type
_entity_poly.pdbx_seq_one_letter_code
_entity_poly.pdbx_strand_id
1 'polypeptide(L)'
;MESTLTLTLCECSENHVGMEKNGEKSKTGFNKDIIDKLVNAYNDKKIERIDLTKYLNNSEYNEYAELLIIRNAIENHEIIYNELINLDWDKKYYCLRRKKVLNKLARSNLCFDNYNQNPDYENKKGRIVCYENIPNFNKEKNKICNILNEDLKCEGNKYEDIFKQGIGWHGDSERLKVIGCRFGKPMSLYFNWFKNCNPIGEMFKTFINSGDIYVMSEKVTGNDWKKKSLYTLRHSAGCEKYTKLNIKENKKPLCIEDLSSRIDTLE
;
A
#
# COMPACT_ATOMS: atom_id res chain seq x y z
N MET A 1 -20.70 9.71 -0.83
CA MET A 1 -19.28 9.60 -0.40
C MET A 1 -18.38 10.25 -1.45
N GLU A 2 -17.57 11.24 -1.09
CA GLU A 2 -16.75 11.99 -2.06
C GLU A 2 -15.27 11.57 -2.05
N SER A 3 -14.78 11.11 -0.91
CA SER A 3 -13.40 10.71 -0.68
C SER A 3 -13.23 9.20 -0.62
N THR A 4 -11.99 8.75 -0.70
CA THR A 4 -11.59 7.36 -0.46
C THR A 4 -10.74 7.28 0.82
N LEU A 5 -11.07 6.34 1.68
CA LEU A 5 -10.31 6.02 2.88
C LEU A 5 -9.77 4.58 2.76
N THR A 6 -8.53 4.38 3.12
CA THR A 6 -7.94 3.04 3.29
C THR A 6 -7.38 2.96 4.70
N LEU A 7 -7.91 2.04 5.50
CA LEU A 7 -7.34 1.70 6.78
C LEU A 7 -6.53 0.41 6.62
N THR A 8 -5.27 0.47 6.96
CA THR A 8 -4.31 -0.65 6.83
C THR A 8 -4.01 -1.21 8.20
N LEU A 9 -4.47 -2.43 8.46
CA LEU A 9 -4.06 -3.21 9.63
C LEU A 9 -2.70 -3.85 9.34
N CYS A 10 -1.77 -3.67 10.27
CA CYS A 10 -0.38 -4.07 10.13
C CYS A 10 0.27 -4.25 11.51
N GLU A 11 1.44 -4.84 11.56
CA GLU A 11 2.20 -4.97 12.81
C GLU A 11 2.91 -3.67 13.21
N CYS A 12 3.16 -2.78 12.24
CA CYS A 12 3.82 -1.50 12.46
C CYS A 12 3.19 -0.42 11.57
N SER A 13 2.63 0.61 12.17
CA SER A 13 2.06 1.77 11.48
C SER A 13 2.98 2.98 11.56
N GLU A 14 3.01 3.81 10.50
CA GLU A 14 3.83 4.99 10.39
C GLU A 14 3.06 6.09 9.65
N ASN A 15 2.83 7.22 10.30
CA ASN A 15 2.06 8.33 9.70
C ASN A 15 2.69 8.86 8.39
N HIS A 16 4.01 8.87 8.33
CA HIS A 16 4.80 9.20 7.13
C HIS A 16 6.22 8.68 7.31
N VAL A 17 6.86 8.29 6.20
CA VAL A 17 8.23 7.76 6.21
C VAL A 17 9.19 8.68 6.97
N GLY A 18 9.82 8.13 8.02
CA GLY A 18 10.78 8.83 8.88
C GLY A 18 10.16 9.58 10.06
N MET A 19 8.87 9.46 10.28
CA MET A 19 8.21 9.87 11.51
C MET A 19 8.17 8.71 12.53
N GLU A 20 7.54 8.96 13.66
CA GLU A 20 7.36 7.97 14.72
C GLU A 20 6.61 6.73 14.20
N LYS A 21 7.12 5.57 14.58
CA LYS A 21 6.48 4.28 14.30
C LYS A 21 5.68 3.83 15.51
N ASN A 22 4.52 3.27 15.24
CA ASN A 22 3.67 2.65 16.24
C ASN A 22 3.61 1.13 15.98
N GLY A 23 4.20 0.35 16.86
CA GLY A 23 4.43 -1.07 16.71
C GLY A 23 5.83 -1.40 16.20
N GLU A 24 6.12 -2.68 16.05
CA GLU A 24 7.40 -3.21 15.62
C GLU A 24 7.21 -4.13 14.42
N LYS A 25 8.17 -4.08 13.49
CA LYS A 25 8.17 -4.93 12.31
C LYS A 25 8.33 -6.41 12.72
N SER A 26 7.43 -7.26 12.22
CA SER A 26 7.47 -8.71 12.40
C SER A 26 8.66 -9.35 11.69
N LYS A 27 8.99 -10.58 12.09
CA LYS A 27 9.97 -11.42 11.39
C LYS A 27 9.41 -12.05 10.12
N THR A 28 8.11 -12.30 10.07
CA THR A 28 7.39 -12.94 8.96
C THR A 28 6.12 -12.18 8.64
N GLY A 29 5.72 -12.21 7.37
CA GLY A 29 4.44 -11.70 6.91
C GLY A 29 3.36 -12.78 6.83
N PHE A 30 2.29 -12.50 6.10
CA PHE A 30 1.22 -13.46 5.87
C PHE A 30 1.65 -14.52 4.85
N ASN A 31 1.63 -15.77 5.28
CA ASN A 31 1.84 -16.94 4.45
C ASN A 31 0.48 -17.51 3.98
N LYS A 32 0.54 -18.61 3.23
CA LYS A 32 -0.65 -19.28 2.69
C LYS A 32 -1.61 -19.71 3.80
N ASP A 33 -1.12 -20.27 4.91
CA ASP A 33 -1.98 -20.79 5.98
C ASP A 33 -2.77 -19.67 6.67
N ILE A 34 -2.15 -18.50 6.85
CA ILE A 34 -2.83 -17.33 7.40
C ILE A 34 -3.88 -16.79 6.43
N ILE A 35 -3.56 -16.74 5.13
CA ILE A 35 -4.54 -16.32 4.11
C ILE A 35 -5.71 -17.30 4.06
N ASP A 36 -5.47 -18.62 4.12
CA ASP A 36 -6.51 -19.65 4.14
C ASP A 36 -7.43 -19.55 5.38
N LYS A 37 -6.90 -19.12 6.55
CA LYS A 37 -7.74 -18.81 7.73
C LYS A 37 -8.74 -17.69 7.46
N LEU A 38 -8.30 -16.63 6.79
CA LEU A 38 -9.20 -15.52 6.41
C LEU A 38 -10.23 -15.96 5.39
N VAL A 39 -9.82 -16.73 4.37
CA VAL A 39 -10.74 -17.32 3.38
C VAL A 39 -11.83 -18.14 4.07
N ASN A 40 -11.46 -18.99 5.02
CA ASN A 40 -12.42 -19.83 5.75
C ASN A 40 -13.36 -19.00 6.65
N ALA A 41 -12.85 -17.93 7.27
CA ALA A 41 -13.64 -17.06 8.15
C ALA A 41 -14.65 -16.19 7.39
N TYR A 42 -14.41 -15.93 6.09
CA TYR A 42 -15.27 -15.14 5.20
C TYR A 42 -15.86 -15.99 4.07
N ASN A 43 -16.16 -17.28 4.33
CA ASN A 43 -16.63 -18.26 3.34
C ASN A 43 -18.01 -17.91 2.75
N ASP A 44 -18.78 -17.03 3.39
CA ASP A 44 -20.05 -16.48 2.92
C ASP A 44 -19.88 -15.29 1.95
N LYS A 45 -18.67 -14.80 1.77
CA LYS A 45 -18.36 -13.64 0.92
C LYS A 45 -17.74 -14.08 -0.41
N LYS A 46 -17.85 -13.21 -1.41
CA LYS A 46 -17.12 -13.40 -2.67
C LYS A 46 -15.63 -13.18 -2.44
N ILE A 47 -14.84 -14.20 -2.71
CA ILE A 47 -13.39 -14.22 -2.52
C ILE A 47 -12.69 -14.26 -3.88
N GLU A 48 -11.68 -13.41 -4.05
CA GLU A 48 -10.81 -13.41 -5.21
C GLU A 48 -9.37 -13.65 -4.73
N ARG A 49 -8.77 -14.73 -5.19
CA ARG A 49 -7.37 -15.11 -4.91
C ARG A 49 -6.54 -14.87 -6.16
N ILE A 50 -5.60 -13.96 -6.11
CA ILE A 50 -4.80 -13.53 -7.25
C ILE A 50 -3.35 -13.93 -7.01
N ASP A 51 -2.88 -14.91 -7.76
CA ASP A 51 -1.47 -15.28 -7.83
C ASP A 51 -0.73 -14.28 -8.73
N LEU A 52 0.04 -13.38 -8.11
CA LEU A 52 0.78 -12.33 -8.81
C LEU A 52 2.05 -12.85 -9.51
N THR A 53 2.50 -14.08 -9.26
CA THR A 53 3.63 -14.68 -9.99
C THR A 53 3.33 -14.83 -11.47
N LYS A 54 2.06 -15.04 -11.84
CA LYS A 54 1.60 -15.13 -13.23
C LYS A 54 1.90 -13.90 -14.06
N TYR A 55 2.03 -12.74 -13.41
CA TYR A 55 2.34 -11.45 -14.06
C TYR A 55 3.85 -11.18 -14.19
N LEU A 56 4.71 -12.05 -13.65
CA LEU A 56 6.16 -11.93 -13.79
C LEU A 56 6.67 -12.41 -15.14
N ASN A 57 5.93 -13.29 -15.84
CA ASN A 57 6.35 -13.94 -17.09
C ASN A 57 7.67 -14.74 -16.92
N ASN A 58 7.86 -15.35 -15.74
CA ASN A 58 9.00 -16.22 -15.42
C ASN A 58 8.50 -17.51 -14.76
N SER A 59 8.46 -18.60 -15.50
CA SER A 59 7.96 -19.90 -15.05
C SER A 59 8.81 -20.57 -13.98
N GLU A 60 10.07 -20.17 -13.81
CA GLU A 60 10.98 -20.71 -12.79
C GLU A 60 10.80 -20.02 -11.42
N TYR A 61 10.10 -18.89 -11.38
CA TYR A 61 9.86 -18.16 -10.15
C TYR A 61 8.71 -18.80 -9.36
N ASN A 62 8.98 -19.26 -8.14
CA ASN A 62 8.04 -20.03 -7.30
C ASN A 62 7.81 -19.45 -5.90
N GLU A 63 8.27 -18.25 -5.61
CA GLU A 63 8.02 -17.61 -4.33
C GLU A 63 6.54 -17.23 -4.21
N TYR A 64 5.92 -17.53 -3.06
CA TYR A 64 4.50 -17.28 -2.85
C TYR A 64 4.17 -15.79 -2.86
N ALA A 65 3.33 -15.36 -3.80
CA ALA A 65 2.94 -13.97 -3.99
C ALA A 65 1.44 -13.85 -4.30
N GLU A 66 0.61 -13.91 -3.27
CA GLU A 66 -0.85 -13.86 -3.39
C GLU A 66 -1.43 -12.57 -2.85
N LEU A 67 -2.33 -11.97 -3.63
CA LEU A 67 -3.26 -10.94 -3.20
C LEU A 67 -4.64 -11.58 -3.01
N LEU A 68 -5.15 -11.55 -1.78
CA LEU A 68 -6.52 -11.93 -1.46
C LEU A 68 -7.41 -10.70 -1.47
N ILE A 69 -8.59 -10.77 -2.09
CA ILE A 69 -9.63 -9.75 -2.00
C ILE A 69 -10.93 -10.40 -1.52
N ILE A 70 -11.51 -9.87 -0.46
CA ILE A 70 -12.79 -10.28 0.10
C ILE A 70 -13.79 -9.16 -0.17
N ARG A 71 -14.72 -9.40 -1.09
CA ARG A 71 -15.68 -8.39 -1.53
C ARG A 71 -16.78 -8.23 -0.51
N ASN A 72 -17.12 -6.96 -0.21
CA ASN A 72 -18.15 -6.59 0.76
C ASN A 72 -18.00 -7.33 2.10
N ALA A 73 -16.75 -7.43 2.56
CA ALA A 73 -16.40 -8.09 3.83
C ALA A 73 -16.94 -7.31 5.05
N ILE A 74 -17.04 -5.99 4.92
CA ILE A 74 -17.51 -5.05 5.94
C ILE A 74 -18.86 -4.47 5.49
N GLU A 75 -19.94 -4.97 6.06
CA GLU A 75 -21.30 -4.60 5.63
C GLU A 75 -21.71 -3.18 6.08
N ASN A 76 -21.27 -2.77 7.27
CA ASN A 76 -21.57 -1.44 7.82
C ASN A 76 -20.56 -0.35 7.35
N HIS A 77 -19.99 -0.53 6.17
CA HIS A 77 -18.92 0.33 5.62
C HIS A 77 -19.32 1.82 5.48
N GLU A 78 -20.60 2.14 5.30
CA GLU A 78 -21.07 3.54 5.25
C GLU A 78 -21.05 4.20 6.62
N ILE A 79 -21.41 3.46 7.67
CA ILE A 79 -21.36 3.95 9.06
C ILE A 79 -19.88 4.22 9.43
N ILE A 80 -19.00 3.28 9.11
CA ILE A 80 -17.56 3.43 9.35
C ILE A 80 -16.97 4.58 8.54
N TYR A 81 -17.39 4.75 7.28
CA TYR A 81 -16.96 5.91 6.48
C TYR A 81 -17.30 7.22 7.16
N ASN A 82 -18.56 7.37 7.66
CA ASN A 82 -19.03 8.59 8.34
C ASN A 82 -18.30 8.82 9.68
N GLU A 83 -17.94 7.77 10.39
CA GLU A 83 -17.12 7.81 11.60
C GLU A 83 -15.70 8.35 11.31
N LEU A 84 -15.10 7.95 10.20
CA LEU A 84 -13.71 8.24 9.86
C LEU A 84 -13.53 9.56 9.09
N ILE A 85 -14.47 9.95 8.24
CA ILE A 85 -14.29 11.07 7.32
C ILE A 85 -14.12 12.41 8.02
N ASN A 86 -14.74 12.56 9.19
CA ASN A 86 -14.76 13.77 10.00
C ASN A 86 -13.60 13.88 11.01
N LEU A 87 -12.74 12.87 11.07
CA LEU A 87 -11.54 12.95 11.90
C LEU A 87 -10.59 14.03 11.39
N ASP A 88 -9.78 14.55 12.30
CA ASP A 88 -8.76 15.55 11.97
C ASP A 88 -7.51 14.86 11.37
N TRP A 89 -7.51 14.69 10.06
CA TRP A 89 -6.47 14.01 9.30
C TRP A 89 -5.22 14.87 9.16
N ASP A 90 -4.04 14.27 9.44
CA ASP A 90 -2.75 14.93 9.32
C ASP A 90 -2.41 15.29 7.86
N LYS A 91 -2.33 16.60 7.59
CA LYS A 91 -1.95 17.20 6.30
C LYS A 91 -0.50 17.65 6.25
N LYS A 92 0.28 17.40 7.31
CA LYS A 92 1.71 17.76 7.43
C LYS A 92 2.55 16.56 7.85
N TYR A 93 3.87 16.66 7.60
CA TYR A 93 4.86 15.67 8.03
C TYR A 93 6.24 16.32 8.16
N TYR A 94 7.12 15.71 8.95
CA TYR A 94 8.52 16.12 9.01
C TYR A 94 9.32 15.46 7.90
N CYS A 95 9.94 16.26 7.04
CA CYS A 95 10.77 15.76 5.95
C CYS A 95 12.22 15.61 6.41
N LEU A 96 12.71 14.40 6.61
CA LEU A 96 14.08 14.12 7.05
C LEU A 96 15.15 14.75 6.13
N ARG A 97 14.94 14.69 4.81
CA ARG A 97 15.89 15.24 3.83
C ARG A 97 15.97 16.76 3.90
N ARG A 98 14.84 17.46 4.10
CA ARG A 98 14.76 18.91 4.14
C ARG A 98 14.85 19.48 5.56
N LYS A 99 14.84 18.59 6.58
CA LYS A 99 14.89 18.94 8.00
C LYS A 99 13.85 19.99 8.41
N LYS A 100 12.63 19.88 7.89
CA LYS A 100 11.51 20.80 8.19
C LYS A 100 10.16 20.14 7.94
N VAL A 101 9.13 20.72 8.53
CA VAL A 101 7.73 20.32 8.31
C VAL A 101 7.26 20.76 6.92
N LEU A 102 6.61 19.87 6.21
CA LEU A 102 6.05 20.06 4.87
C LEU A 102 4.58 19.63 4.82
N ASN A 103 3.84 20.16 3.85
CA ASN A 103 2.48 19.73 3.57
C ASN A 103 2.47 18.42 2.76
N LYS A 104 1.53 17.53 3.08
CA LYS A 104 1.22 16.34 2.29
C LYS A 104 0.34 16.74 1.11
N LEU A 105 0.69 16.31 -0.10
CA LEU A 105 -0.04 16.62 -1.31
C LEU A 105 -0.76 15.39 -1.89
N ALA A 106 -0.23 14.20 -1.63
CA ALA A 106 -0.70 12.96 -2.22
C ALA A 106 -1.90 12.37 -1.47
N ARG A 107 -1.93 12.51 -0.16
CA ARG A 107 -2.96 12.02 0.76
C ARG A 107 -2.74 12.55 2.16
N SER A 108 -3.78 12.52 3.01
CA SER A 108 -3.66 12.75 4.45
C SER A 108 -3.56 11.41 5.19
N ASN A 109 -2.96 11.39 6.36
CA ASN A 109 -2.74 10.16 7.14
C ASN A 109 -3.18 10.31 8.59
N LEU A 110 -3.47 9.17 9.22
CA LEU A 110 -3.62 9.01 10.67
C LEU A 110 -3.01 7.67 11.08
N CYS A 111 -2.59 7.56 12.34
CA CYS A 111 -2.41 6.29 13.02
C CYS A 111 -3.52 6.10 14.07
N PHE A 112 -3.79 4.84 14.43
CA PHE A 112 -4.81 4.48 15.41
C PHE A 112 -4.22 3.53 16.44
N ASP A 113 -4.53 3.74 17.71
CA ASP A 113 -4.14 2.89 18.82
C ASP A 113 -5.13 3.03 20.00
N ASN A 114 -4.81 2.48 21.17
CA ASN A 114 -5.60 2.56 22.40
C ASN A 114 -5.41 3.88 23.17
N TYR A 115 -4.77 4.88 22.57
CA TYR A 115 -4.58 6.21 23.17
C TYR A 115 -4.66 7.31 22.09
N ASN A 116 -4.87 8.54 22.53
CA ASN A 116 -4.83 9.71 21.67
C ASN A 116 -3.47 10.40 21.74
N GLN A 117 -2.93 10.86 20.59
CA GLN A 117 -1.75 11.70 20.49
C GLN A 117 -2.03 12.87 19.54
N ASN A 118 -1.79 14.10 20.02
CA ASN A 118 -1.77 15.25 19.12
C ASN A 118 -0.49 15.26 18.29
N PRO A 119 -0.53 15.76 17.03
CA PRO A 119 0.66 15.80 16.21
C PRO A 119 1.66 16.82 16.75
N ASP A 120 2.93 16.44 16.73
CA ASP A 120 4.10 17.28 16.98
C ASP A 120 5.10 17.02 15.84
N TYR A 121 4.86 17.65 14.71
CA TYR A 121 5.60 17.34 13.48
C TYR A 121 7.09 17.68 13.60
N GLU A 122 7.47 18.70 14.37
CA GLU A 122 8.89 19.06 14.57
C GLU A 122 9.63 17.93 15.30
N ASN A 123 8.95 17.25 16.23
CA ASN A 123 9.46 16.06 16.93
C ASN A 123 9.09 14.76 16.22
N LYS A 124 8.66 14.82 14.94
CA LYS A 124 8.33 13.69 14.07
C LYS A 124 7.15 12.84 14.60
N LYS A 125 6.29 13.39 15.42
CA LYS A 125 5.10 12.71 15.93
C LYS A 125 3.90 13.04 15.05
N GLY A 126 3.21 12.00 14.58
CA GLY A 126 1.93 12.12 13.90
C GLY A 126 0.77 12.03 14.88
N ARG A 127 -0.44 12.36 14.42
CA ARG A 127 -1.66 12.14 15.20
C ARG A 127 -1.93 10.65 15.34
N ILE A 128 -2.29 10.26 16.56
CA ILE A 128 -2.87 8.95 16.85
C ILE A 128 -4.29 9.18 17.40
N VAL A 129 -5.25 8.48 16.85
CA VAL A 129 -6.65 8.50 17.28
C VAL A 129 -6.96 7.23 18.04
N CYS A 130 -7.54 7.38 19.24
CA CYS A 130 -7.95 6.24 20.05
C CYS A 130 -9.08 5.44 19.36
N TYR A 131 -9.00 4.10 19.40
CA TYR A 131 -10.05 3.22 18.86
C TYR A 131 -11.42 3.43 19.49
N GLU A 132 -11.49 3.96 20.71
CA GLU A 132 -12.76 4.34 21.36
C GLU A 132 -13.52 5.43 20.59
N ASN A 133 -12.81 6.28 19.84
CA ASN A 133 -13.40 7.35 19.01
C ASN A 133 -13.95 6.83 17.68
N ILE A 134 -13.68 5.56 17.33
CA ILE A 134 -14.09 4.90 16.09
C ILE A 134 -14.62 3.49 16.37
N PRO A 135 -15.66 3.36 17.20
CA PRO A 135 -16.11 2.07 17.73
C PRO A 135 -16.57 1.08 16.66
N ASN A 136 -17.17 1.56 15.56
CA ASN A 136 -17.61 0.67 14.49
C ASN A 136 -16.43 0.07 13.73
N PHE A 137 -15.40 0.86 13.40
CA PHE A 137 -14.19 0.32 12.80
C PHE A 137 -13.42 -0.57 13.78
N ASN A 138 -13.33 -0.18 15.06
CA ASN A 138 -12.67 -0.99 16.09
C ASN A 138 -13.28 -2.39 16.21
N LYS A 139 -14.60 -2.51 16.09
CA LYS A 139 -15.29 -3.81 16.07
C LYS A 139 -14.81 -4.68 14.92
N GLU A 140 -14.70 -4.13 13.70
CA GLU A 140 -14.20 -4.87 12.53
C GLU A 140 -12.71 -5.21 12.64
N LYS A 141 -11.88 -4.27 13.14
CA LYS A 141 -10.47 -4.55 13.46
C LYS A 141 -10.35 -5.73 14.41
N ASN A 142 -11.11 -5.72 15.52
CA ASN A 142 -11.04 -6.77 16.52
C ASN A 142 -11.53 -8.12 15.96
N LYS A 143 -12.55 -8.14 15.09
CA LYS A 143 -12.98 -9.36 14.38
C LYS A 143 -11.81 -9.96 13.58
N ILE A 144 -11.09 -9.14 12.80
CA ILE A 144 -9.94 -9.58 12.00
C ILE A 144 -8.80 -10.06 12.91
N CYS A 145 -8.46 -9.29 13.95
CA CYS A 145 -7.42 -9.65 14.91
C CYS A 145 -7.72 -10.99 15.62
N ASN A 146 -8.97 -11.24 15.97
CA ASN A 146 -9.40 -12.50 16.59
C ASN A 146 -9.26 -13.69 15.63
N ILE A 147 -9.63 -13.53 14.34
CA ILE A 147 -9.44 -14.57 13.31
C ILE A 147 -7.95 -14.93 13.23
N LEU A 148 -7.08 -13.94 13.24
CA LEU A 148 -5.64 -14.13 13.11
C LEU A 148 -4.96 -14.57 14.42
N ASN A 149 -5.62 -14.35 15.57
CA ASN A 149 -5.05 -14.44 16.90
C ASN A 149 -3.82 -13.53 17.05
N GLU A 150 -3.95 -12.29 16.57
CA GLU A 150 -2.85 -11.32 16.54
C GLU A 150 -3.40 -9.89 16.73
N ASP A 151 -2.72 -9.08 17.56
CA ASP A 151 -3.06 -7.66 17.71
C ASP A 151 -2.33 -6.82 16.65
N LEU A 152 -3.10 -6.26 15.71
CA LEU A 152 -2.58 -5.42 14.64
C LEU A 152 -2.79 -3.94 14.96
N LYS A 153 -1.77 -3.14 14.63
CA LYS A 153 -1.86 -1.68 14.58
C LYS A 153 -2.62 -1.23 13.34
N CYS A 154 -2.96 0.04 13.27
CA CYS A 154 -3.67 0.57 12.13
C CYS A 154 -3.12 1.93 11.70
N GLU A 155 -2.99 2.12 10.39
CA GLU A 155 -2.82 3.45 9.79
C GLU A 155 -3.91 3.72 8.78
N GLY A 156 -4.25 4.99 8.62
CA GLY A 156 -5.23 5.46 7.66
C GLY A 156 -4.61 6.34 6.58
N ASN A 157 -5.12 6.18 5.37
CA ASN A 157 -4.83 7.02 4.22
C ASN A 157 -6.15 7.60 3.70
N LYS A 158 -6.26 8.95 3.65
CA LYS A 158 -7.42 9.66 3.08
C LYS A 158 -7.02 10.32 1.77
N TYR A 159 -7.76 10.00 0.72
CA TYR A 159 -7.68 10.61 -0.60
C TYR A 159 -8.94 11.46 -0.82
N GLU A 160 -8.79 12.77 -0.80
CA GLU A 160 -9.91 13.71 -0.96
C GLU A 160 -10.40 13.76 -2.41
N ASP A 161 -9.46 13.62 -3.37
CA ASP A 161 -9.76 13.59 -4.81
C ASP A 161 -8.95 12.46 -5.49
N ILE A 162 -9.64 11.36 -5.81
CA ILE A 162 -9.02 10.18 -6.44
C ILE A 162 -8.48 10.44 -7.86
N PHE A 163 -8.88 11.55 -8.51
CA PHE A 163 -8.40 11.94 -9.82
C PHE A 163 -7.10 12.75 -9.76
N LYS A 164 -6.74 13.27 -8.59
CA LYS A 164 -5.53 14.07 -8.36
C LYS A 164 -4.56 13.47 -7.36
N GLN A 165 -5.04 12.57 -6.51
CA GLN A 165 -4.29 11.98 -5.41
C GLN A 165 -4.01 10.49 -5.64
N GLY A 166 -3.07 9.97 -4.87
CA GLY A 166 -2.65 8.58 -4.96
C GLY A 166 -1.36 8.31 -4.21
N ILE A 167 -0.81 7.14 -4.41
CA ILE A 167 0.50 6.73 -3.90
C ILE A 167 1.29 6.07 -5.04
N GLY A 168 2.53 6.54 -5.24
CA GLY A 168 3.41 6.02 -6.29
C GLY A 168 3.93 4.61 -6.01
N TRP A 169 4.62 4.04 -6.98
CA TRP A 169 5.17 2.68 -6.92
C TRP A 169 6.16 2.51 -5.77
N HIS A 170 5.82 1.68 -4.80
CA HIS A 170 6.61 1.40 -3.60
C HIS A 170 6.32 0.01 -3.06
N GLY A 171 7.11 -0.43 -2.11
CA GLY A 171 6.83 -1.53 -1.20
C GLY A 171 6.96 -1.03 0.24
N ASP A 172 6.34 -1.72 1.17
CA ASP A 172 6.30 -1.34 2.58
C ASP A 172 7.59 -1.81 3.28
N SER A 173 8.48 -0.86 3.58
CA SER A 173 9.78 -1.19 4.24
C SER A 173 9.64 -1.42 5.74
N GLU A 174 8.62 -0.84 6.35
CA GLU A 174 8.38 -0.81 7.80
C GLU A 174 7.58 -2.01 8.30
N ARG A 175 6.91 -2.75 7.40
CA ARG A 175 6.00 -3.84 7.75
C ARG A 175 6.10 -5.03 6.79
N LEU A 176 5.60 -6.18 7.22
CA LEU A 176 5.46 -7.42 6.43
C LEU A 176 4.01 -7.89 6.34
N LYS A 177 3.09 -7.26 7.10
CA LYS A 177 1.68 -7.60 7.16
C LYS A 177 0.83 -6.43 6.71
N VAL A 178 -0.05 -6.68 5.76
CA VAL A 178 -0.97 -5.67 5.22
C VAL A 178 -2.35 -6.28 5.02
N ILE A 179 -3.33 -5.72 5.74
CA ILE A 179 -4.75 -5.92 5.48
C ILE A 179 -5.37 -4.55 5.27
N GLY A 180 -5.73 -4.25 4.04
CA GLY A 180 -6.35 -2.97 3.70
C GLY A 180 -7.87 -3.06 3.72
N CYS A 181 -8.52 -2.20 4.50
CA CYS A 181 -9.96 -2.01 4.53
C CYS A 181 -10.31 -0.74 3.77
N ARG A 182 -11.17 -0.83 2.77
CA ARG A 182 -11.56 0.29 1.90
C ARG A 182 -12.90 0.86 2.28
N PHE A 183 -12.99 2.20 2.30
CA PHE A 183 -14.22 2.94 2.54
C PHE A 183 -14.36 4.12 1.58
N GLY A 184 -15.59 4.46 1.19
CA GLY A 184 -15.89 5.58 0.32
C GLY A 184 -15.83 5.24 -1.18
N LYS A 185 -15.30 6.15 -2.02
CA LYS A 185 -15.23 5.91 -3.48
C LYS A 185 -14.31 4.74 -3.82
N PRO A 186 -14.70 3.90 -4.80
CA PRO A 186 -13.81 2.88 -5.35
C PRO A 186 -12.51 3.49 -5.87
N MET A 187 -11.39 2.83 -5.63
CA MET A 187 -10.08 3.31 -6.09
C MET A 187 -9.23 2.15 -6.60
N SER A 188 -8.52 2.39 -7.68
CA SER A 188 -7.64 1.40 -8.30
C SER A 188 -6.45 1.08 -7.40
N LEU A 189 -6.08 -0.19 -7.39
CA LEU A 189 -4.86 -0.73 -6.78
C LEU A 189 -4.09 -1.49 -7.87
N TYR A 190 -2.80 -1.21 -7.95
CA TYR A 190 -1.92 -1.73 -9.00
C TYR A 190 -0.75 -2.47 -8.38
N PHE A 191 -0.30 -3.54 -9.04
CA PHE A 191 0.90 -4.30 -8.71
C PHE A 191 1.75 -4.50 -9.96
N ASN A 192 3.06 -4.41 -9.79
CA ASN A 192 4.00 -4.75 -10.85
C ASN A 192 5.29 -5.32 -10.28
N TRP A 193 5.90 -6.21 -11.02
CA TRP A 193 7.21 -6.74 -10.69
C TRP A 193 8.32 -5.81 -11.15
N PHE A 194 9.43 -5.84 -10.42
CA PHE A 194 10.61 -5.04 -10.69
C PHE A 194 11.89 -5.89 -10.54
N LYS A 195 12.86 -5.61 -11.42
CA LYS A 195 14.24 -6.13 -11.34
C LYS A 195 15.18 -4.98 -11.65
N ASN A 196 16.23 -4.81 -10.86
CA ASN A 196 17.17 -3.68 -10.99
C ASN A 196 16.46 -2.29 -11.03
N CYS A 197 15.38 -2.15 -10.24
CA CYS A 197 14.51 -0.98 -10.20
C CYS A 197 13.75 -0.67 -11.51
N ASN A 198 13.78 -1.53 -12.52
CA ASN A 198 12.97 -1.41 -13.73
C ASN A 198 11.73 -2.28 -13.63
N PRO A 199 10.57 -1.82 -14.11
CA PRO A 199 9.39 -2.66 -14.20
C PRO A 199 9.62 -3.80 -15.20
N ILE A 200 9.10 -4.96 -14.87
CA ILE A 200 9.16 -6.18 -15.69
C ILE A 200 7.82 -6.91 -15.62
N GLY A 201 7.59 -7.83 -16.57
CA GLY A 201 6.34 -8.57 -16.64
C GLY A 201 5.15 -7.69 -16.97
N GLU A 202 3.98 -8.11 -16.57
CA GLU A 202 2.71 -7.44 -16.81
C GLU A 202 2.18 -6.77 -15.54
N MET A 203 1.54 -5.60 -15.72
CA MET A 203 0.92 -4.88 -14.62
C MET A 203 -0.44 -5.48 -14.29
N PHE A 204 -0.62 -5.90 -13.04
CA PHE A 204 -1.94 -6.25 -12.52
C PHE A 204 -2.65 -5.02 -11.98
N LYS A 205 -3.93 -4.88 -12.32
CA LYS A 205 -4.81 -3.80 -11.84
C LYS A 205 -6.13 -4.37 -11.34
N THR A 206 -6.59 -3.86 -10.20
CA THR A 206 -7.92 -4.15 -9.67
C THR A 206 -8.55 -2.89 -9.08
N PHE A 207 -9.87 -2.91 -8.87
CA PHE A 207 -10.58 -1.89 -8.10
C PHE A 207 -10.95 -2.46 -6.75
N ILE A 208 -10.76 -1.66 -5.71
CA ILE A 208 -11.19 -1.97 -4.35
C ILE A 208 -12.34 -1.04 -4.02
N ASN A 209 -13.50 -1.63 -3.71
CA ASN A 209 -14.74 -0.92 -3.42
C ASN A 209 -14.89 -0.66 -1.93
N SER A 210 -15.84 0.21 -1.55
CA SER A 210 -16.22 0.39 -0.15
C SER A 210 -16.71 -0.94 0.45
N GLY A 211 -16.21 -1.27 1.65
CA GLY A 211 -16.50 -2.54 2.32
C GLY A 211 -15.61 -3.72 1.91
N ASP A 212 -14.79 -3.58 0.87
CA ASP A 212 -13.82 -4.61 0.50
C ASP A 212 -12.63 -4.63 1.46
N ILE A 213 -12.12 -5.83 1.71
CA ILE A 213 -10.83 -6.07 2.36
C ILE A 213 -9.87 -6.68 1.33
N TYR A 214 -8.62 -6.25 1.33
CA TYR A 214 -7.54 -6.93 0.61
C TYR A 214 -6.40 -7.29 1.55
N VAL A 215 -5.78 -8.44 1.31
CA VAL A 215 -4.69 -8.98 2.12
C VAL A 215 -3.50 -9.27 1.22
N MET A 216 -2.35 -8.79 1.62
CA MET A 216 -1.10 -9.02 0.90
C MET A 216 -0.29 -10.13 1.59
N SER A 217 0.08 -11.18 0.86
CA SER A 217 1.12 -12.10 1.35
C SER A 217 2.44 -11.36 1.54
N GLU A 218 3.38 -11.92 2.29
CA GLU A 218 4.65 -11.28 2.61
C GLU A 218 5.35 -10.69 1.38
N LYS A 219 5.46 -11.45 0.30
CA LYS A 219 6.09 -10.98 -0.94
C LYS A 219 5.35 -9.81 -1.58
N VAL A 220 4.02 -9.81 -1.51
CA VAL A 220 3.16 -8.78 -2.12
C VAL A 220 3.27 -7.44 -1.39
N THR A 221 3.62 -7.42 -0.10
CA THR A 221 3.92 -6.17 0.61
C THR A 221 5.10 -5.42 -0.02
N GLY A 222 5.98 -6.13 -0.73
CA GLY A 222 7.16 -5.55 -1.39
C GLY A 222 8.21 -5.07 -0.40
N ASN A 223 8.29 -5.66 0.78
CA ASN A 223 9.23 -5.24 1.82
C ASN A 223 10.68 -5.18 1.35
N ASP A 224 11.03 -6.03 0.40
CA ASP A 224 12.35 -6.14 -0.24
C ASP A 224 12.54 -5.20 -1.46
N TRP A 225 11.60 -4.30 -1.75
CA TRP A 225 11.56 -3.49 -2.98
C TRP A 225 12.81 -2.66 -3.29
N LYS A 226 13.66 -2.41 -2.27
CA LYS A 226 14.95 -1.72 -2.42
C LYS A 226 16.09 -2.66 -2.83
N LYS A 227 15.89 -3.99 -2.75
CA LYS A 227 16.90 -4.97 -3.12
C LYS A 227 16.93 -5.18 -4.64
N LYS A 228 17.83 -4.46 -5.32
CA LYS A 228 17.91 -4.42 -6.80
C LYS A 228 18.14 -5.79 -7.43
N SER A 229 18.91 -6.66 -6.79
CA SER A 229 19.28 -8.00 -7.29
C SER A 229 18.12 -9.00 -7.26
N LEU A 230 17.05 -8.72 -6.53
CA LEU A 230 15.89 -9.61 -6.41
C LEU A 230 14.76 -9.22 -7.37
N TYR A 231 13.89 -10.18 -7.66
CA TYR A 231 12.55 -9.89 -8.17
C TYR A 231 11.73 -9.34 -7.01
N THR A 232 11.23 -8.12 -7.15
CA THR A 232 10.48 -7.44 -6.10
C THR A 232 9.12 -7.01 -6.62
N LEU A 233 8.09 -7.13 -5.80
CA LEU A 233 6.78 -6.54 -6.08
C LEU A 233 6.73 -5.13 -5.53
N ARG A 234 6.06 -4.25 -6.26
CA ARG A 234 5.65 -2.93 -5.78
C ARG A 234 4.19 -2.73 -6.08
N HIS A 235 3.56 -1.89 -5.28
CA HIS A 235 2.18 -1.50 -5.48
C HIS A 235 2.05 0.02 -5.57
N SER A 236 0.96 0.45 -6.20
CA SER A 236 0.57 1.86 -6.30
C SER A 236 -0.95 1.98 -6.34
N ALA A 237 -1.48 3.16 -6.06
CA ALA A 237 -2.93 3.39 -6.06
C ALA A 237 -3.27 4.83 -6.46
N GLY A 238 -4.49 5.02 -7.01
CA GLY A 238 -5.02 6.33 -7.34
C GLY A 238 -4.87 6.73 -8.80
N CYS A 239 -4.65 8.01 -9.07
CA CYS A 239 -4.65 8.55 -10.42
C CYS A 239 -3.37 8.22 -11.20
N GLU A 240 -3.44 8.37 -12.52
CA GLU A 240 -2.36 8.04 -13.46
C GLU A 240 -1.01 8.68 -13.11
N LYS A 241 -1.01 9.89 -12.60
CA LYS A 241 0.21 10.59 -12.13
C LYS A 241 1.06 9.74 -11.19
N TYR A 242 0.43 8.90 -10.36
CA TYR A 242 1.10 8.04 -9.38
C TYR A 242 1.30 6.61 -9.88
N THR A 243 0.48 6.14 -10.82
CA THR A 243 0.42 4.73 -11.22
C THR A 243 1.10 4.45 -12.56
N LYS A 244 1.49 5.50 -13.31
CA LYS A 244 2.26 5.34 -14.54
C LYS A 244 3.61 4.68 -14.28
N LEU A 245 3.92 3.64 -15.03
CA LEU A 245 5.25 3.00 -15.02
C LEU A 245 6.21 3.81 -15.89
N ASN A 246 7.33 4.21 -15.31
CA ASN A 246 8.44 4.80 -16.07
C ASN A 246 9.32 3.68 -16.61
N ILE A 247 9.05 3.24 -17.82
CA ILE A 247 9.93 2.34 -18.56
C ILE A 247 11.11 3.18 -19.04
N LYS A 248 12.29 2.97 -18.49
CA LYS A 248 13.51 3.52 -19.07
C LYS A 248 13.76 2.74 -20.37
N GLU A 249 13.55 3.38 -21.50
CA GLU A 249 14.08 2.86 -22.76
C GLU A 249 15.60 2.67 -22.55
N ASN A 250 16.07 1.46 -22.65
CA ASN A 250 17.50 1.20 -22.74
C ASN A 250 17.96 1.90 -24.02
N LYS A 251 18.61 3.06 -23.88
CA LYS A 251 19.40 3.61 -24.99
C LYS A 251 20.35 2.47 -25.39
N LYS A 252 20.11 1.86 -26.54
CA LYS A 252 21.08 0.96 -27.16
C LYS A 252 22.43 1.69 -27.08
N PRO A 253 23.51 1.03 -26.64
CA PRO A 253 24.84 1.59 -26.83
C PRO A 253 24.94 1.93 -28.32
N LEU A 254 25.29 3.16 -28.66
CA LEU A 254 25.61 3.54 -30.01
C LEU A 254 26.64 2.53 -30.51
N CYS A 255 26.28 1.72 -31.51
CA CYS A 255 27.25 0.87 -32.19
C CYS A 255 28.29 1.81 -32.83
N ILE A 256 29.56 1.45 -32.70
CA ILE A 256 30.69 2.21 -33.24
C ILE A 256 30.57 2.39 -34.77
N GLU A 257 29.73 1.60 -35.43
CA GLU A 257 29.41 1.71 -36.86
C GLU A 257 28.60 2.96 -37.25
N ASP A 258 27.85 3.59 -36.31
CA ASP A 258 27.11 4.84 -36.57
C ASP A 258 28.00 6.10 -36.51
N LEU A 259 29.26 5.98 -36.15
CA LEU A 259 30.23 7.09 -36.15
C LEU A 259 31.01 7.24 -37.48
N SER A 260 31.05 6.18 -38.30
CA SER A 260 31.77 6.23 -39.59
C SER A 260 31.00 7.02 -40.69
N SER A 261 29.66 7.09 -40.59
CA SER A 261 28.85 7.80 -41.59
C SER A 261 28.73 9.32 -41.38
N ARG A 262 29.35 9.89 -40.34
CA ARG A 262 29.35 11.34 -40.07
C ARG A 262 30.67 12.04 -40.42
N ILE A 263 31.66 11.30 -40.87
CA ILE A 263 32.97 11.88 -41.26
C ILE A 263 33.05 12.21 -42.75
N ASP A 264 32.16 11.65 -43.58
CA ASP A 264 32.19 11.86 -45.05
C ASP A 264 31.38 13.07 -45.59
N THR A 265 30.98 14.00 -44.71
CA THR A 265 30.25 15.22 -45.16
C THR A 265 30.93 16.54 -44.74
N LEU A 266 32.27 16.53 -44.58
CA LEU A 266 33.06 17.73 -44.39
C LEU A 266 34.31 17.65 -45.30
N GLU A 267 34.12 17.68 -46.63
CA GLU A 267 35.04 18.18 -47.61
C GLU A 267 34.35 19.16 -48.53
#